data_8e4c90887cde605f096011a10936717f
#
_entry.id   8e4c90887cde605f096011a10936717f
#
_cell.length_a   1.000
_cell.length_b   1.000
_cell.length_c   1.000
_cell.angle_alpha   90.00
_cell.angle_beta   90.00
_cell.angle_gamma   90.00
#
_symmetry.space_group_name_H-M   'P 1'
#
loop_
_entity.id
_entity.type
_entity.pdbx_description
1 polymer ?
#
loop_
_entity_poly.entity_id
_entity_poly.type
_entity_poly.pdbx_seq_one_letter_code
_entity_poly.pdbx_strand_id
1 'polypeptide(L)'
;MKENKLRILFILIVLVIIGFAIFKIYGKNTQKISENELHYEKVTMITSLRLGIAEYDSINPLISKNKEIINMSPIIYEPLFTLDKQYQIQDCLAKEYSKLNNYCYIIKIRDNVKWQDNTNFTLEDVIFTIDKIKQLPNSIYYNNVSNIKNVEKIDYNTLRLNLSAEDPWFQFKLTFPILSNTQYKTQDFLKTIPIGTGMYKITKDNENNIEAEKNNSWWNIEIKNAKIEKLKIYKYSSVGDLYNNFKLGNIDLINTSNTNIQEYVGTIGINLKEYQGREYIYLALNCDNKVLANKEVRQAMSYFIDKDTLVSKVLNNKYNVSDFILDYGSYLYKEEKRNSYNAKKAKEILEATGWKLNYGKWQKDGKYIELNLAVNSEDETRVKIAESIKEQLEDAGIKIYINKVSLSTYNSYLKNKDYDIILTGMYNSYSPDLNTLYAENNLANYKNEEIFETLTNINNTTDRTILKEKYNRLIEISQEDVPYIGLCRNKNIMVCSPNLIGEISPNNYTCYYNIDTWYRQ
;
A
#
# COMPACT_ATOMS: atom_id res chain seq x y z
N MET A 1 -44.61 56.55 -60.81
CA MET A 1 -44.87 56.27 -59.38
C MET A 1 -45.63 54.95 -59.12
N LYS A 2 -46.49 54.49 -59.97
CA LYS A 2 -47.25 53.23 -59.81
C LYS A 2 -46.38 51.97 -60.01
N GLU A 3 -45.44 51.97 -60.96
CA GLU A 3 -44.57 50.78 -61.24
C GLU A 3 -43.62 50.47 -60.14
N ASN A 4 -43.00 51.46 -59.47
CA ASN A 4 -42.09 51.23 -58.36
C ASN A 4 -42.79 50.65 -57.11
N LYS A 5 -44.06 51.02 -56.89
CA LYS A 5 -44.84 50.43 -55.80
C LYS A 5 -45.17 48.95 -56.04
N LEU A 6 -45.43 48.57 -57.32
CA LEU A 6 -45.66 47.15 -57.66
C LEU A 6 -44.44 46.29 -57.56
N ARG A 7 -43.26 46.83 -57.90
CA ARG A 7 -41.97 46.14 -57.73
C ARG A 7 -41.60 45.92 -56.23
N ILE A 8 -41.85 46.94 -55.39
CA ILE A 8 -41.62 46.83 -53.94
C ILE A 8 -42.54 45.77 -53.31
N LEU A 9 -43.82 45.76 -53.72
CA LEU A 9 -44.82 44.79 -53.28
C LEU A 9 -44.41 43.35 -53.66
N PHE A 10 -43.93 43.19 -54.92
CA PHE A 10 -43.48 41.89 -55.41
C PHE A 10 -42.22 41.36 -54.62
N ILE A 11 -41.27 42.27 -54.33
CA ILE A 11 -40.10 41.94 -53.53
C ILE A 11 -40.49 41.53 -52.09
N LEU A 12 -41.43 42.21 -51.46
CA LEU A 12 -41.97 41.87 -50.14
C LEU A 12 -42.63 40.49 -50.12
N ILE A 13 -43.45 40.18 -51.18
CA ILE A 13 -44.09 38.86 -51.28
C ILE A 13 -43.07 37.76 -51.46
N VAL A 14 -42.03 37.97 -52.26
CA VAL A 14 -40.93 37.01 -52.44
C VAL A 14 -40.14 36.78 -51.13
N LEU A 15 -39.86 37.83 -50.37
CA LEU A 15 -39.22 37.74 -49.07
C LEU A 15 -40.06 36.98 -48.02
N VAL A 16 -41.38 37.16 -48.02
CA VAL A 16 -42.28 36.40 -47.15
C VAL A 16 -42.35 34.93 -47.55
N ILE A 17 -42.34 34.61 -48.85
CA ILE A 17 -42.32 33.22 -49.32
C ILE A 17 -40.99 32.54 -48.96
N ILE A 18 -39.83 33.24 -49.11
CA ILE A 18 -38.56 32.76 -48.74
C ILE A 18 -38.49 32.57 -47.22
N GLY A 19 -38.99 33.51 -46.43
CA GLY A 19 -39.09 33.41 -44.97
C GLY A 19 -39.90 32.19 -44.51
N PHE A 20 -41.01 31.92 -45.19
CA PHE A 20 -41.87 30.77 -44.89
C PHE A 20 -41.23 29.44 -45.31
N ALA A 21 -40.46 29.43 -46.39
CA ALA A 21 -39.71 28.28 -46.83
C ALA A 21 -38.57 27.97 -45.85
N ILE A 22 -37.84 29.00 -45.40
CA ILE A 22 -36.80 28.88 -44.36
C ILE A 22 -37.41 28.40 -43.04
N PHE A 23 -38.53 28.95 -42.63
CA PHE A 23 -39.25 28.53 -41.42
C PHE A 23 -39.72 27.07 -41.51
N LYS A 24 -40.22 26.61 -42.67
CA LYS A 24 -40.57 25.20 -42.88
C LYS A 24 -39.37 24.26 -42.88
N ILE A 25 -38.23 24.71 -43.41
CA ILE A 25 -37.00 23.91 -43.41
C ILE A 25 -36.39 23.86 -42.01
N TYR A 26 -36.31 24.99 -41.31
CA TYR A 26 -35.80 25.04 -39.92
C TYR A 26 -36.77 24.37 -38.93
N GLY A 27 -38.08 24.56 -39.08
CA GLY A 27 -39.09 23.91 -38.25
C GLY A 27 -39.10 22.38 -38.40
N LYS A 28 -38.87 21.86 -39.63
CA LYS A 28 -38.69 20.41 -39.84
C LYS A 28 -37.37 19.87 -39.25
N ASN A 29 -36.31 20.66 -39.26
CA ASN A 29 -35.06 20.26 -38.64
C ASN A 29 -35.10 20.32 -37.11
N THR A 30 -35.81 21.28 -36.50
CA THR A 30 -36.02 21.32 -35.06
C THR A 30 -36.93 20.20 -34.56
N GLN A 31 -37.96 19.80 -35.34
CA GLN A 31 -38.75 18.61 -34.99
C GLN A 31 -37.97 17.29 -35.17
N LYS A 32 -37.06 17.18 -36.17
CA LYS A 32 -36.18 16.02 -36.29
C LYS A 32 -35.08 15.96 -35.23
N ILE A 33 -34.70 17.09 -34.63
CA ILE A 33 -33.73 17.14 -33.50
C ILE A 33 -34.45 16.83 -32.18
N SER A 34 -35.75 17.07 -32.04
CA SER A 34 -36.51 16.69 -30.84
C SER A 34 -37.03 15.25 -30.85
N GLU A 35 -37.02 14.55 -32.01
CA GLU A 35 -37.31 13.12 -32.11
C GLU A 35 -36.09 12.20 -32.12
N ASN A 36 -34.88 12.76 -32.28
CA ASN A 36 -33.68 12.12 -31.77
C ASN A 36 -33.54 12.50 -30.28
N GLU A 37 -34.47 12.09 -29.44
CA GLU A 37 -34.13 11.74 -28.07
C GLU A 37 -32.93 10.80 -28.20
N LEU A 38 -31.78 11.30 -27.82
CA LEU A 38 -30.66 10.46 -27.42
C LEU A 38 -31.30 9.37 -26.55
N HIS A 39 -31.49 8.19 -27.10
CA HIS A 39 -31.60 6.99 -26.28
C HIS A 39 -30.30 6.93 -25.49
N TYR A 40 -30.22 7.68 -24.37
CA TYR A 40 -29.41 7.26 -23.28
C TYR A 40 -29.97 5.89 -22.92
N GLU A 41 -29.35 4.84 -23.40
CA GLU A 41 -29.55 3.53 -22.79
C GLU A 41 -29.51 3.80 -21.31
N LYS A 42 -30.60 3.56 -20.62
CA LYS A 42 -30.71 3.71 -19.18
C LYS A 42 -29.74 2.70 -18.64
N VAL A 43 -28.49 3.17 -18.38
CA VAL A 43 -27.42 2.30 -17.86
C VAL A 43 -27.97 1.69 -16.58
N THR A 44 -28.37 0.43 -16.67
CA THR A 44 -28.93 -0.30 -15.55
C THR A 44 -27.77 -0.60 -14.61
N MET A 45 -27.66 0.15 -13.53
CA MET A 45 -26.64 -0.12 -12.51
C MET A 45 -26.88 -1.51 -11.92
N ILE A 46 -25.88 -2.36 -12.06
CA ILE A 46 -25.89 -3.68 -11.43
C ILE A 46 -25.41 -3.50 -9.98
N THR A 47 -26.26 -3.83 -9.03
CA THR A 47 -26.02 -3.60 -7.60
C THR A 47 -25.24 -4.72 -6.92
N SER A 48 -24.71 -5.68 -7.67
CA SER A 48 -23.89 -6.78 -7.13
C SER A 48 -22.47 -6.76 -7.68
N LEU A 49 -21.48 -6.94 -6.81
CA LEU A 49 -20.06 -7.13 -7.14
C LEU A 49 -19.68 -8.59 -6.92
N ARG A 50 -19.04 -9.21 -7.93
CA ARG A 50 -18.62 -10.61 -7.89
C ARG A 50 -17.10 -10.66 -7.66
N LEU A 51 -16.72 -11.27 -6.57
CA LEU A 51 -15.33 -11.41 -6.12
C LEU A 51 -14.94 -12.89 -6.13
N GLY A 52 -13.64 -13.16 -6.09
CA GLY A 52 -13.12 -14.51 -5.99
C GLY A 52 -12.04 -14.63 -4.91
N ILE A 53 -12.03 -15.73 -4.20
CA ILE A 53 -10.99 -16.09 -3.24
C ILE A 53 -10.45 -17.46 -3.63
N ALA A 54 -9.13 -17.56 -3.80
CA ALA A 54 -8.43 -18.84 -3.89
C ALA A 54 -7.92 -19.26 -2.51
N GLU A 55 -7.89 -20.57 -2.25
CA GLU A 55 -7.29 -21.14 -1.04
C GLU A 55 -7.90 -20.56 0.26
N TYR A 56 -9.23 -20.51 0.31
CA TYR A 56 -9.97 -20.00 1.47
C TYR A 56 -9.63 -20.80 2.74
N ASP A 57 -9.37 -20.08 3.83
CA ASP A 57 -9.08 -20.67 5.16
C ASP A 57 -10.17 -20.36 6.20
N SER A 58 -10.54 -19.10 6.38
CA SER A 58 -11.54 -18.66 7.34
C SER A 58 -12.07 -17.28 7.01
N ILE A 59 -13.36 -17.05 7.32
CA ILE A 59 -13.95 -15.69 7.27
C ILE A 59 -13.63 -14.87 8.53
N ASN A 60 -13.17 -15.50 9.61
CA ASN A 60 -12.77 -14.80 10.82
C ASN A 60 -11.44 -14.08 10.60
N PRO A 61 -11.40 -12.72 10.60
CA PRO A 61 -10.22 -11.96 10.22
C PRO A 61 -9.06 -12.10 11.22
N LEU A 62 -9.30 -12.54 12.46
CA LEU A 62 -8.23 -12.70 13.45
C LEU A 62 -7.43 -13.99 13.27
N ILE A 63 -7.96 -14.96 12.53
CA ILE A 63 -7.30 -16.25 12.28
C ILE A 63 -6.97 -16.51 10.81
N SER A 64 -7.63 -15.81 9.89
CA SER A 64 -7.38 -15.94 8.45
C SER A 64 -5.98 -15.42 8.10
N LYS A 65 -5.32 -16.14 7.18
CA LYS A 65 -4.08 -15.72 6.50
C LYS A 65 -4.32 -15.39 5.03
N ASN A 66 -5.55 -15.59 4.56
CA ASN A 66 -5.93 -15.31 3.19
C ASN A 66 -5.95 -13.81 2.91
N LYS A 67 -5.17 -13.38 1.91
CA LYS A 67 -5.03 -11.95 1.56
C LYS A 67 -6.36 -11.28 1.23
N GLU A 68 -7.29 -11.97 0.57
CA GLU A 68 -8.57 -11.38 0.16
C GLU A 68 -9.48 -11.17 1.36
N ILE A 69 -9.49 -12.09 2.33
CA ILE A 69 -10.21 -11.91 3.60
C ILE A 69 -9.64 -10.72 4.37
N ILE A 70 -8.32 -10.60 4.45
CA ILE A 70 -7.64 -9.48 5.11
C ILE A 70 -7.98 -8.16 4.41
N ASN A 71 -7.92 -8.12 3.08
CA ASN A 71 -8.26 -6.94 2.28
C ASN A 71 -9.72 -6.49 2.46
N MET A 72 -10.66 -7.44 2.54
CA MET A 72 -12.08 -7.15 2.75
C MET A 72 -12.42 -6.80 4.22
N SER A 73 -11.55 -7.18 5.14
CA SER A 73 -11.81 -7.00 6.57
C SER A 73 -12.27 -5.58 6.94
N PRO A 74 -11.65 -4.49 6.48
CA PRO A 74 -12.04 -3.13 6.88
C PRO A 74 -13.45 -2.70 6.46
N ILE A 75 -14.04 -3.32 5.44
CA ILE A 75 -15.40 -2.98 5.00
C ILE A 75 -16.50 -3.78 5.72
N ILE A 76 -16.10 -4.82 6.48
CA ILE A 76 -16.99 -5.72 7.23
C ILE A 76 -16.74 -5.58 8.73
N TYR A 77 -15.48 -5.62 9.16
CA TYR A 77 -15.00 -5.62 10.54
C TYR A 77 -14.15 -4.38 10.78
N GLU A 78 -14.76 -3.33 11.28
CA GLU A 78 -14.05 -2.06 11.45
C GLU A 78 -13.02 -2.13 12.58
N PRO A 79 -11.85 -1.46 12.39
CA PRO A 79 -10.84 -1.28 13.44
C PRO A 79 -11.10 -0.03 14.28
N LEU A 80 -10.28 0.19 15.31
CA LEU A 80 -10.29 1.47 16.03
C LEU A 80 -9.86 2.62 15.14
N PHE A 81 -8.79 2.42 14.36
CA PHE A 81 -8.28 3.37 13.37
C PHE A 81 -8.14 2.68 12.02
N THR A 82 -8.35 3.42 10.94
CA THR A 82 -8.15 2.98 9.58
C THR A 82 -7.07 3.84 8.89
N LEU A 83 -6.71 3.50 7.66
CA LEU A 83 -5.75 4.26 6.88
C LEU A 83 -6.41 4.77 5.61
N ASP A 84 -6.07 6.00 5.22
CA ASP A 84 -6.45 6.52 3.92
C ASP A 84 -5.52 5.99 2.79
N LYS A 85 -5.77 6.45 1.56
CA LYS A 85 -4.98 6.05 0.38
C LYS A 85 -3.49 6.43 0.47
N GLN A 86 -3.15 7.37 1.36
CA GLN A 86 -1.78 7.84 1.60
C GLN A 86 -1.18 7.26 2.89
N TYR A 87 -1.80 6.24 3.46
CA TYR A 87 -1.42 5.60 4.74
C TYR A 87 -1.47 6.53 5.94
N GLN A 88 -2.25 7.60 5.85
CA GLN A 88 -2.48 8.47 6.98
C GLN A 88 -3.56 7.90 7.88
N ILE A 89 -3.32 7.89 9.19
CA ILE A 89 -4.29 7.43 10.18
C ILE A 89 -5.58 8.25 10.10
N GLN A 90 -6.70 7.55 10.11
CA GLN A 90 -8.05 8.08 10.16
C GLN A 90 -8.81 7.44 11.33
N ASP A 91 -9.64 8.21 12.00
CA ASP A 91 -10.53 7.72 13.05
C ASP A 91 -11.61 6.81 12.43
N CYS A 92 -11.84 5.64 13.06
CA CYS A 92 -12.91 4.72 12.68
C CYS A 92 -13.80 4.45 13.88
N LEU A 93 -13.69 3.33 14.59
CA LEU A 93 -14.43 3.09 15.85
C LEU A 93 -13.91 3.95 17.02
N ALA A 94 -12.66 4.38 16.98
CA ALA A 94 -12.16 5.44 17.86
C ALA A 94 -12.66 6.81 17.38
N LYS A 95 -12.96 7.69 18.34
CA LYS A 95 -13.39 9.08 18.13
C LYS A 95 -12.30 10.07 18.50
N GLU A 96 -11.52 9.75 19.53
CA GLU A 96 -10.44 10.59 20.04
C GLU A 96 -9.25 9.73 20.43
N TYR A 97 -8.06 10.28 20.26
CA TYR A 97 -6.79 9.65 20.58
C TYR A 97 -5.86 10.66 21.23
N SER A 98 -5.22 10.26 22.32
CA SER A 98 -4.20 11.06 22.99
C SER A 98 -2.99 10.19 23.34
N LYS A 99 -1.82 10.61 22.88
CA LYS A 99 -0.53 10.05 23.24
C LYS A 99 0.01 10.81 24.44
N LEU A 100 0.01 10.20 25.64
CA LEU A 100 0.58 10.82 26.83
C LEU A 100 2.12 10.74 26.81
N ASN A 101 2.65 9.61 26.33
CA ASN A 101 4.06 9.36 26.06
C ASN A 101 4.17 8.09 25.20
N ASN A 102 5.38 7.62 24.90
CA ASN A 102 5.60 6.43 24.06
C ASN A 102 5.17 5.10 24.69
N TYR A 103 4.74 5.09 25.96
CA TYR A 103 4.25 3.92 26.70
C TYR A 103 2.76 3.98 27.05
N CYS A 104 2.11 5.14 26.89
CA CYS A 104 0.75 5.34 27.42
C CYS A 104 -0.13 6.13 26.45
N TYR A 105 -1.27 5.53 26.11
CA TYR A 105 -2.22 6.04 25.13
C TYR A 105 -3.64 6.02 25.69
N ILE A 106 -4.40 7.07 25.41
CA ILE A 106 -5.83 7.19 25.77
C ILE A 106 -6.63 7.16 24.49
N ILE A 107 -7.67 6.33 24.45
CA ILE A 107 -8.56 6.14 23.31
C ILE A 107 -9.98 6.27 23.79
N LYS A 108 -10.74 7.13 23.13
CA LYS A 108 -12.19 7.24 23.32
C LYS A 108 -12.90 6.65 22.12
N ILE A 109 -13.80 5.72 22.32
CA ILE A 109 -14.60 5.10 21.28
C ILE A 109 -15.87 5.90 20.98
N ARG A 110 -16.51 5.62 19.84
CA ARG A 110 -17.79 6.21 19.44
C ARG A 110 -18.94 5.62 20.25
N ASP A 111 -19.93 6.45 20.56
CA ASP A 111 -21.09 6.06 21.36
C ASP A 111 -22.26 5.49 20.54
N ASN A 112 -22.31 5.78 19.22
CA ASN A 112 -23.47 5.50 18.36
C ASN A 112 -23.24 4.34 17.40
N VAL A 113 -22.27 3.48 17.65
CA VAL A 113 -21.96 2.33 16.79
C VAL A 113 -22.75 1.11 17.29
N LYS A 114 -23.33 0.39 16.33
CA LYS A 114 -24.01 -0.87 16.59
C LYS A 114 -23.39 -2.00 15.77
N TRP A 115 -23.39 -3.17 16.37
CA TRP A 115 -23.13 -4.42 15.66
C TRP A 115 -24.29 -4.74 14.70
N GLN A 116 -24.04 -5.62 13.74
CA GLN A 116 -25.02 -6.04 12.74
C GLN A 116 -26.24 -6.79 13.32
N ASP A 117 -26.19 -7.21 14.58
CA ASP A 117 -27.31 -7.76 15.35
C ASP A 117 -28.06 -6.69 16.20
N ASN A 118 -27.75 -5.41 16.00
CA ASN A 118 -28.27 -4.24 16.72
C ASN A 118 -27.81 -4.11 18.18
N THR A 119 -26.93 -4.96 18.69
CA THR A 119 -26.28 -4.72 20.00
C THR A 119 -25.30 -3.54 19.90
N ASN A 120 -25.02 -2.89 21.04
CA ASN A 120 -24.13 -1.74 21.07
C ASN A 120 -22.66 -2.19 21.05
N PHE A 121 -21.83 -1.47 20.30
CA PHE A 121 -20.39 -1.54 20.39
C PHE A 121 -19.91 -0.87 21.69
N THR A 122 -19.01 -1.51 22.43
CA THR A 122 -18.56 -1.08 23.74
C THR A 122 -17.06 -1.32 23.95
N LEU A 123 -16.50 -0.80 25.07
CA LEU A 123 -15.10 -1.06 25.43
C LEU A 123 -14.81 -2.54 25.67
N GLU A 124 -15.82 -3.32 26.10
CA GLU A 124 -15.70 -4.77 26.29
C GLU A 124 -15.32 -5.49 24.99
N ASP A 125 -15.80 -5.01 23.85
CA ASP A 125 -15.47 -5.59 22.55
C ASP A 125 -14.00 -5.34 22.18
N VAL A 126 -13.48 -4.14 22.49
CA VAL A 126 -12.08 -3.79 22.29
C VAL A 126 -11.17 -4.64 23.17
N ILE A 127 -11.47 -4.73 24.47
CA ILE A 127 -10.71 -5.52 25.44
C ILE A 127 -10.72 -7.00 25.05
N PHE A 128 -11.92 -7.54 24.77
CA PHE A 128 -12.09 -8.91 24.30
C PHE A 128 -11.21 -9.22 23.08
N THR A 129 -11.23 -8.33 22.08
CA THR A 129 -10.46 -8.52 20.85
C THR A 129 -8.96 -8.52 21.12
N ILE A 130 -8.46 -7.59 21.92
CA ILE A 130 -7.04 -7.55 22.32
C ILE A 130 -6.64 -8.85 23.02
N ASP A 131 -7.45 -9.32 23.98
CA ASP A 131 -7.18 -10.54 24.74
C ASP A 131 -7.23 -11.79 23.84
N LYS A 132 -8.16 -11.83 22.87
CA LYS A 132 -8.22 -12.91 21.88
C LYS A 132 -7.00 -12.95 20.99
N ILE A 133 -6.55 -11.81 20.46
CA ILE A 133 -5.33 -11.75 19.64
C ILE A 133 -4.11 -12.20 20.43
N LYS A 134 -3.97 -11.82 21.72
CA LYS A 134 -2.88 -12.31 22.59
C LYS A 134 -2.87 -13.83 22.77
N GLN A 135 -4.04 -14.47 22.70
CA GLN A 135 -4.18 -15.94 22.76
C GLN A 135 -3.90 -16.63 21.42
N LEU A 136 -3.69 -15.88 20.33
CA LEU A 136 -3.50 -16.37 18.98
C LEU A 136 -2.10 -16.00 18.45
N PRO A 137 -1.02 -16.68 18.86
CA PRO A 137 0.35 -16.32 18.46
C PRO A 137 0.60 -16.43 16.94
N ASN A 138 -0.24 -17.20 16.23
CA ASN A 138 -0.19 -17.35 14.78
C ASN A 138 -1.05 -16.32 14.03
N SER A 139 -1.80 -15.46 14.71
CA SER A 139 -2.54 -14.37 14.09
C SER A 139 -1.59 -13.35 13.48
N ILE A 140 -1.93 -12.83 12.31
CA ILE A 140 -1.18 -11.72 11.67
C ILE A 140 -1.17 -10.45 12.53
N TYR A 141 -2.13 -10.34 13.47
CA TYR A 141 -2.27 -9.19 14.38
C TYR A 141 -1.59 -9.39 15.74
N TYR A 142 -0.95 -10.54 16.00
CA TYR A 142 -0.32 -10.80 17.30
C TYR A 142 0.67 -9.71 17.71
N ASN A 143 1.53 -9.28 16.80
CA ASN A 143 2.51 -8.24 17.05
C ASN A 143 1.89 -6.84 17.27
N ASN A 144 0.64 -6.64 16.89
CA ASN A 144 -0.06 -5.39 17.12
C ASN A 144 -0.41 -5.19 18.61
N VAL A 145 -0.63 -6.28 19.32
CA VAL A 145 -1.08 -6.26 20.74
C VAL A 145 -0.06 -6.81 21.73
N SER A 146 0.99 -7.51 21.28
CA SER A 146 1.99 -8.18 22.14
C SER A 146 2.68 -7.23 23.11
N ASN A 147 2.83 -5.96 22.75
CA ASN A 147 3.42 -4.91 23.61
C ASN A 147 2.41 -4.28 24.59
N ILE A 148 1.12 -4.58 24.49
CA ILE A 148 0.12 -4.04 25.44
C ILE A 148 0.28 -4.76 26.77
N LYS A 149 0.74 -4.04 27.79
CA LYS A 149 0.91 -4.56 29.16
C LYS A 149 -0.44 -4.72 29.85
N ASN A 150 -1.26 -3.67 29.84
CA ASN A 150 -2.61 -3.67 30.39
C ASN A 150 -3.53 -2.68 29.68
N VAL A 151 -4.84 -2.94 29.82
CA VAL A 151 -5.92 -2.08 29.34
C VAL A 151 -6.75 -1.66 30.55
N GLU A 152 -6.90 -0.36 30.76
CA GLU A 152 -7.66 0.22 31.86
C GLU A 152 -8.87 0.99 31.34
N LYS A 153 -10.05 0.74 31.86
CA LYS A 153 -11.23 1.59 31.63
C LYS A 153 -11.13 2.85 32.47
N ILE A 154 -11.18 4.03 31.84
CA ILE A 154 -11.24 5.32 32.53
C ILE A 154 -12.70 5.65 32.82
N ASP A 155 -13.56 5.46 31.81
CA ASP A 155 -15.00 5.64 31.90
C ASP A 155 -15.72 4.65 30.96
N TYR A 156 -17.01 4.88 30.63
CA TYR A 156 -17.83 3.95 29.85
C TYR A 156 -17.41 3.85 28.39
N ASN A 157 -16.70 4.85 27.81
CA ASN A 157 -16.25 4.87 26.41
C ASN A 157 -14.77 5.24 26.24
N THR A 158 -14.01 5.36 27.33
CA THR A 158 -12.60 5.76 27.30
C THR A 158 -11.73 4.69 27.96
N LEU A 159 -10.69 4.26 27.28
CA LEU A 159 -9.69 3.33 27.78
C LEU A 159 -8.28 3.92 27.75
N ARG A 160 -7.43 3.42 28.65
CA ARG A 160 -5.99 3.64 28.65
C ARG A 160 -5.27 2.36 28.27
N LEU A 161 -4.35 2.46 27.32
CA LEU A 161 -3.44 1.39 26.94
C LEU A 161 -2.05 1.71 27.47
N ASN A 162 -1.50 0.82 28.31
CA ASN A 162 -0.14 0.91 28.80
C ASN A 162 0.70 -0.17 28.12
N LEU A 163 1.86 0.22 27.61
CA LEU A 163 2.79 -0.65 26.87
C LEU A 163 3.94 -1.12 27.78
N SER A 164 4.51 -2.28 27.45
CA SER A 164 5.70 -2.84 28.10
C SER A 164 7.01 -2.29 27.56
N ALA A 165 7.02 -1.77 26.33
CA ALA A 165 8.13 -1.11 25.68
C ALA A 165 7.64 0.10 24.88
N GLU A 166 8.54 1.03 24.59
CA GLU A 166 8.22 2.21 23.78
C GLU A 166 7.71 1.84 22.41
N ASP A 167 6.68 2.53 21.96
CA ASP A 167 6.16 2.45 20.61
C ASP A 167 5.60 3.81 20.17
N PRO A 168 6.41 4.69 19.61
CA PRO A 168 5.96 6.02 19.17
C PRO A 168 4.81 5.99 18.17
N TRP A 169 4.68 4.88 17.44
CA TRP A 169 3.74 4.67 16.34
C TRP A 169 2.61 3.71 16.68
N PHE A 170 2.34 3.51 17.96
CA PHE A 170 1.39 2.51 18.43
C PHE A 170 -0.01 2.66 17.83
N GLN A 171 -0.45 3.88 17.50
CA GLN A 171 -1.74 4.11 16.84
C GLN A 171 -1.90 3.30 15.55
N PHE A 172 -0.82 3.13 14.77
CA PHE A 172 -0.84 2.30 13.55
C PHE A 172 -1.07 0.82 13.83
N LYS A 173 -0.74 0.35 15.02
CA LYS A 173 -1.01 -1.03 15.44
C LYS A 173 -2.47 -1.28 15.80
N LEU A 174 -3.27 -0.23 16.00
CA LEU A 174 -4.69 -0.30 16.34
C LEU A 174 -5.60 -0.35 15.09
N THR A 175 -5.07 -0.83 13.98
CA THR A 175 -5.76 -1.02 12.69
C THR A 175 -6.26 -2.45 12.47
N PHE A 176 -6.26 -3.30 13.51
CA PHE A 176 -6.83 -4.63 13.47
C PHE A 176 -8.35 -4.60 13.66
N PRO A 177 -9.08 -5.57 13.06
CA PRO A 177 -10.54 -5.64 13.18
C PRO A 177 -10.98 -5.90 14.60
N ILE A 178 -12.05 -5.23 15.04
CA ILE A 178 -12.68 -5.47 16.35
C ILE A 178 -13.81 -6.48 16.19
N LEU A 179 -13.95 -7.40 17.13
CA LEU A 179 -14.99 -8.43 17.18
C LEU A 179 -15.90 -8.29 18.39
N SER A 180 -17.16 -8.75 18.25
CA SER A 180 -18.17 -8.64 19.29
C SER A 180 -17.92 -9.59 20.45
N ASN A 181 -17.67 -9.05 21.64
CA ASN A 181 -17.61 -9.82 22.87
C ASN A 181 -18.96 -10.52 23.19
N THR A 182 -20.07 -9.86 22.93
CA THR A 182 -21.41 -10.40 23.20
C THR A 182 -21.68 -11.64 22.37
N GLN A 183 -21.32 -11.64 21.08
CA GLN A 183 -21.48 -12.81 20.22
C GLN A 183 -20.72 -14.02 20.79
N TYR A 184 -19.48 -13.85 21.19
CA TYR A 184 -18.60 -14.96 21.61
C TYR A 184 -18.77 -15.39 23.08
N LYS A 185 -19.68 -14.79 23.83
CA LYS A 185 -20.11 -15.34 25.13
C LYS A 185 -20.85 -16.66 24.99
N THR A 186 -21.53 -16.86 23.86
CA THR A 186 -22.41 -18.02 23.65
C THR A 186 -22.03 -18.86 22.43
N GLN A 187 -21.11 -18.37 21.58
CA GLN A 187 -20.77 -19.00 20.30
C GLN A 187 -19.28 -19.38 20.24
N ASP A 188 -18.98 -20.43 19.48
CA ASP A 188 -17.62 -20.92 19.26
C ASP A 188 -16.84 -19.95 18.35
N PHE A 189 -15.71 -19.44 18.85
CA PHE A 189 -14.87 -18.47 18.16
C PHE A 189 -14.32 -18.96 16.81
N LEU A 190 -14.08 -20.27 16.68
CA LEU A 190 -13.48 -20.83 15.46
C LEU A 190 -14.52 -21.22 14.39
N LYS A 191 -15.77 -21.42 14.79
CA LYS A 191 -16.82 -21.95 13.92
C LYS A 191 -17.87 -20.92 13.51
N THR A 192 -17.96 -19.83 14.25
CA THR A 192 -19.01 -18.82 14.06
C THR A 192 -18.55 -17.76 13.07
N ILE A 193 -19.45 -17.39 12.15
CA ILE A 193 -19.25 -16.20 11.30
C ILE A 193 -19.28 -14.97 12.18
N PRO A 194 -18.19 -14.17 12.27
CA PRO A 194 -18.20 -12.96 13.08
C PRO A 194 -19.20 -11.95 12.54
N ILE A 195 -19.92 -11.28 13.42
CA ILE A 195 -20.63 -10.05 13.07
C ILE A 195 -19.66 -8.86 13.10
N GLY A 196 -19.87 -7.89 12.22
CA GLY A 196 -19.08 -6.66 12.14
C GLY A 196 -19.88 -5.42 12.48
N THR A 197 -19.23 -4.28 12.42
CA THR A 197 -19.85 -2.94 12.50
C THR A 197 -19.89 -2.24 11.16
N GLY A 198 -19.23 -2.82 10.13
CA GLY A 198 -18.88 -2.16 8.89
C GLY A 198 -20.01 -1.97 7.88
N MET A 199 -19.61 -1.40 6.74
CA MET A 199 -20.48 -1.06 5.60
C MET A 199 -21.21 -2.26 5.00
N TYR A 200 -20.60 -3.46 5.06
CA TYR A 200 -21.19 -4.72 4.61
C TYR A 200 -21.31 -5.71 5.76
N LYS A 201 -22.36 -6.54 5.73
CA LYS A 201 -22.58 -7.64 6.66
C LYS A 201 -22.59 -8.97 5.93
N ILE A 202 -21.92 -9.96 6.49
CA ILE A 202 -21.98 -11.33 5.99
C ILE A 202 -23.36 -11.91 6.30
N THR A 203 -24.06 -12.39 5.28
CA THR A 203 -25.38 -13.04 5.42
C THR A 203 -25.29 -14.54 5.22
N LYS A 204 -24.24 -15.03 4.55
CA LYS A 204 -24.05 -16.45 4.26
C LYS A 204 -22.58 -16.77 4.06
N ASP A 205 -22.15 -17.90 4.61
CA ASP A 205 -20.87 -18.55 4.31
C ASP A 205 -21.13 -20.04 4.13
N ASN A 206 -20.93 -20.55 2.92
CA ASN A 206 -21.08 -21.98 2.61
C ASN A 206 -19.84 -22.49 1.85
N GLU A 207 -19.89 -23.76 1.43
CA GLU A 207 -18.77 -24.40 0.76
C GLU A 207 -18.28 -23.65 -0.49
N ASN A 208 -19.20 -23.10 -1.29
CA ASN A 208 -18.89 -22.52 -2.60
C ASN A 208 -18.72 -20.99 -2.60
N ASN A 209 -19.41 -20.29 -1.69
CA ASN A 209 -19.41 -18.84 -1.68
C ASN A 209 -19.68 -18.22 -0.30
N ILE A 210 -19.31 -16.95 -0.19
CA ILE A 210 -19.71 -16.03 0.88
C ILE A 210 -20.60 -14.98 0.24
N GLU A 211 -21.70 -14.62 0.92
CA GLU A 211 -22.56 -13.53 0.52
C GLU A 211 -22.52 -12.44 1.60
N ALA A 212 -22.35 -11.21 1.17
CA ALA A 212 -22.47 -10.05 2.04
C ALA A 212 -23.42 -9.04 1.44
N GLU A 213 -24.16 -8.34 2.29
CA GLU A 213 -25.11 -7.30 1.92
C GLU A 213 -24.72 -5.98 2.57
N LYS A 214 -25.08 -4.89 1.92
CA LYS A 214 -24.94 -3.55 2.44
C LYS A 214 -25.62 -3.43 3.80
N ASN A 215 -24.95 -2.85 4.76
CA ASN A 215 -25.48 -2.59 6.09
C ASN A 215 -26.19 -1.23 6.12
N ASN A 216 -27.51 -1.24 5.96
CA ASN A 216 -28.31 -0.02 5.96
C ASN A 216 -28.39 0.67 7.35
N SER A 217 -27.93 0.00 8.41
CA SER A 217 -27.83 0.56 9.75
C SER A 217 -26.39 0.94 10.11
N TRP A 218 -25.50 1.04 9.13
CA TRP A 218 -24.12 1.42 9.37
C TRP A 218 -24.01 2.85 9.90
N TRP A 219 -23.22 3.04 10.94
CA TRP A 219 -23.11 4.31 11.65
C TRP A 219 -22.62 5.49 10.78
N ASN A 220 -21.91 5.22 9.67
CA ASN A 220 -21.33 6.22 8.78
C ASN A 220 -22.06 6.32 7.41
N ILE A 221 -23.25 5.76 7.28
CA ILE A 221 -23.98 5.65 6.01
C ILE A 221 -24.36 7.01 5.41
N GLU A 222 -24.53 8.04 6.23
CA GLU A 222 -24.84 9.40 5.77
C GLU A 222 -23.67 10.05 5.01
N ILE A 223 -22.44 9.64 5.33
CA ILE A 223 -21.21 10.16 4.70
C ILE A 223 -20.79 9.29 3.53
N LYS A 224 -20.86 7.96 3.71
CA LYS A 224 -20.43 6.96 2.72
C LYS A 224 -21.54 5.96 2.48
N ASN A 225 -22.16 6.06 1.32
CA ASN A 225 -23.31 5.22 0.97
C ASN A 225 -22.97 4.35 -0.26
N ALA A 226 -22.67 3.08 -0.03
CA ALA A 226 -22.30 2.15 -1.09
C ALA A 226 -23.40 2.00 -2.14
N LYS A 227 -23.03 2.05 -3.41
CA LYS A 227 -23.90 1.79 -4.56
C LYS A 227 -24.05 0.29 -4.85
N ILE A 228 -23.07 -0.50 -4.46
CA ILE A 228 -23.11 -1.97 -4.51
C ILE A 228 -23.91 -2.46 -3.30
N GLU A 229 -25.04 -3.13 -3.56
CA GLU A 229 -25.92 -3.67 -2.52
C GLU A 229 -25.46 -5.04 -2.01
N LYS A 230 -24.79 -5.83 -2.89
CA LYS A 230 -24.41 -7.22 -2.59
C LYS A 230 -22.98 -7.52 -3.03
N LEU A 231 -22.23 -8.21 -2.19
CA LEU A 231 -20.96 -8.82 -2.53
C LEU A 231 -21.18 -10.34 -2.61
N LYS A 232 -20.82 -10.94 -3.76
CA LYS A 232 -20.82 -12.39 -3.98
C LYS A 232 -19.37 -12.83 -4.13
N ILE A 233 -18.85 -13.56 -3.15
CA ILE A 233 -17.44 -13.93 -3.06
C ILE A 233 -17.35 -15.44 -3.29
N TYR A 234 -16.90 -15.85 -4.47
CA TYR A 234 -16.77 -17.25 -4.85
C TYR A 234 -15.46 -17.85 -4.34
N LYS A 235 -15.52 -19.07 -3.83
CA LYS A 235 -14.37 -19.83 -3.33
C LYS A 235 -13.85 -20.75 -4.44
N TYR A 236 -12.57 -20.61 -4.77
CA TYR A 236 -11.88 -21.42 -5.76
C TYR A 236 -10.78 -22.26 -5.11
N SER A 237 -10.53 -23.45 -5.67
CA SER A 237 -9.52 -24.35 -5.16
C SER A 237 -8.10 -23.89 -5.47
N SER A 238 -7.92 -23.13 -6.54
CA SER A 238 -6.61 -22.65 -6.98
C SER A 238 -6.65 -21.23 -7.54
N VAL A 239 -5.48 -20.59 -7.57
CA VAL A 239 -5.27 -19.29 -8.24
C VAL A 239 -5.54 -19.40 -9.75
N GLY A 240 -5.25 -20.57 -10.37
CA GLY A 240 -5.55 -20.81 -11.79
C GLY A 240 -7.05 -20.78 -12.08
N ASP A 241 -7.87 -21.39 -11.21
CA ASP A 241 -9.33 -21.34 -11.34
C ASP A 241 -9.86 -19.92 -11.17
N LEU A 242 -9.29 -19.16 -10.23
CA LEU A 242 -9.62 -17.75 -10.05
C LEU A 242 -9.38 -16.93 -11.34
N TYR A 243 -8.22 -17.09 -11.99
CA TYR A 243 -7.89 -16.40 -13.24
C TYR A 243 -8.79 -16.82 -14.39
N ASN A 244 -9.09 -18.12 -14.52
CA ASN A 244 -10.01 -18.64 -15.52
C ASN A 244 -11.42 -18.06 -15.37
N ASN A 245 -11.93 -17.96 -14.14
CA ASN A 245 -13.25 -17.40 -13.88
C ASN A 245 -13.31 -15.90 -14.12
N PHE A 246 -12.23 -15.16 -13.88
CA PHE A 246 -12.14 -13.75 -14.31
C PHE A 246 -12.19 -13.63 -15.83
N LYS A 247 -11.41 -14.43 -16.54
CA LYS A 247 -11.39 -14.45 -18.02
C LYS A 247 -12.76 -14.77 -18.62
N LEU A 248 -13.53 -15.65 -17.98
CA LEU A 248 -14.90 -15.99 -18.37
C LEU A 248 -15.93 -14.91 -17.96
N GLY A 249 -15.53 -13.87 -17.25
CA GLY A 249 -16.42 -12.81 -16.78
C GLY A 249 -17.33 -13.22 -15.61
N ASN A 250 -16.97 -14.28 -14.88
CA ASN A 250 -17.72 -14.76 -13.71
C ASN A 250 -17.42 -13.95 -12.44
N ILE A 251 -16.25 -13.28 -12.36
CA ILE A 251 -15.84 -12.38 -11.29
C ILE A 251 -15.39 -11.04 -11.87
N ASP A 252 -15.45 -9.99 -11.08
CA ASP A 252 -15.29 -8.60 -11.53
C ASP A 252 -13.91 -8.03 -11.22
N LEU A 253 -13.17 -8.61 -10.28
CA LEU A 253 -11.81 -8.19 -9.98
C LEU A 253 -10.97 -9.34 -9.43
N ILE A 254 -9.65 -9.21 -9.62
CA ILE A 254 -8.61 -10.03 -9.02
C ILE A 254 -7.56 -9.11 -8.40
N ASN A 255 -7.03 -9.49 -7.25
CA ASN A 255 -5.85 -8.87 -6.66
C ASN A 255 -4.70 -9.89 -6.68
N THR A 256 -3.54 -9.53 -7.27
CA THR A 256 -2.44 -10.47 -7.48
C THR A 256 -1.07 -9.78 -7.44
N SER A 257 -0.03 -10.55 -7.09
CA SER A 257 1.37 -10.17 -7.28
C SER A 257 1.96 -10.68 -8.60
N ASN A 258 1.17 -11.39 -9.43
CA ASN A 258 1.60 -11.85 -10.73
C ASN A 258 1.61 -10.69 -11.73
N THR A 259 2.79 -10.17 -12.05
CA THR A 259 2.96 -9.05 -12.98
C THR A 259 2.69 -9.42 -14.44
N ASN A 260 2.65 -10.70 -14.77
CA ASN A 260 2.31 -11.21 -16.10
C ASN A 260 0.84 -11.65 -16.19
N ILE A 261 -0.02 -11.12 -15.32
CA ILE A 261 -1.44 -11.53 -15.24
C ILE A 261 -2.16 -11.38 -16.59
N GLN A 262 -1.75 -10.44 -17.44
CA GLN A 262 -2.35 -10.24 -18.77
C GLN A 262 -2.21 -11.43 -19.70
N GLU A 263 -1.16 -12.24 -19.53
CA GLU A 263 -0.98 -13.49 -20.30
C GLU A 263 -2.09 -14.50 -20.00
N TYR A 264 -2.66 -14.44 -18.80
CA TYR A 264 -3.71 -15.37 -18.35
C TYR A 264 -5.12 -14.84 -18.60
N VAL A 265 -5.35 -13.55 -18.38
CA VAL A 265 -6.72 -12.95 -18.43
C VAL A 265 -6.98 -12.16 -19.71
N GLY A 266 -5.96 -11.95 -20.55
CA GLY A 266 -6.04 -11.13 -21.77
C GLY A 266 -5.84 -9.64 -21.46
N THR A 267 -5.88 -8.82 -22.54
CA THR A 267 -5.60 -7.38 -22.45
C THR A 267 -6.80 -6.51 -22.84
N ILE A 268 -7.79 -7.09 -23.53
CA ILE A 268 -8.92 -6.32 -24.08
C ILE A 268 -9.95 -6.06 -23.00
N GLY A 269 -10.25 -4.78 -22.81
CA GLY A 269 -11.32 -4.33 -21.92
C GLY A 269 -11.05 -4.47 -20.43
N ILE A 270 -9.84 -4.87 -19.99
CA ILE A 270 -9.49 -4.92 -18.58
C ILE A 270 -8.84 -3.61 -18.11
N ASN A 271 -9.06 -3.27 -16.85
CA ASN A 271 -8.46 -2.12 -16.21
C ASN A 271 -7.46 -2.60 -15.16
N LEU A 272 -6.18 -2.25 -15.32
CA LEU A 272 -5.10 -2.59 -14.40
C LEU A 272 -4.79 -1.42 -13.48
N LYS A 273 -4.74 -1.69 -12.18
CA LYS A 273 -4.29 -0.76 -11.15
C LYS A 273 -3.09 -1.35 -10.43
N GLU A 274 -1.90 -0.84 -10.77
CA GLU A 274 -0.68 -1.21 -10.04
C GLU A 274 -0.58 -0.42 -8.74
N TYR A 275 -0.10 -1.07 -7.68
CA TYR A 275 0.26 -0.43 -6.42
C TYR A 275 1.46 -1.12 -5.80
N GLN A 276 2.20 -0.39 -4.97
CA GLN A 276 3.40 -0.92 -4.33
C GLN A 276 3.06 -2.04 -3.35
N GLY A 277 3.89 -3.08 -3.32
CA GLY A 277 3.89 -4.08 -2.28
C GLY A 277 4.62 -3.61 -1.01
N ARG A 278 4.71 -4.46 -0.01
CA ARG A 278 5.31 -4.14 1.30
C ARG A 278 6.75 -4.64 1.45
N GLU A 279 7.22 -5.49 0.55
CA GLU A 279 8.60 -5.97 0.57
C GLU A 279 9.53 -4.92 -0.03
N TYR A 280 10.44 -4.39 0.78
CA TYR A 280 11.50 -3.47 0.39
C TYR A 280 12.84 -4.16 0.47
N ILE A 281 13.62 -4.13 -0.61
CA ILE A 281 14.94 -4.77 -0.74
C ILE A 281 16.02 -3.70 -0.84
N TYR A 282 17.09 -3.84 -0.05
CA TYR A 282 18.17 -2.87 0.04
C TYR A 282 19.50 -3.52 0.43
N LEU A 283 20.60 -2.81 0.21
CA LEU A 283 21.92 -3.11 0.75
C LEU A 283 22.12 -2.29 2.04
N ALA A 284 22.57 -2.94 3.11
CA ALA A 284 23.14 -2.24 4.25
C ALA A 284 24.66 -2.27 4.13
N LEU A 285 25.29 -1.10 4.23
CA LEU A 285 26.72 -0.88 4.09
C LEU A 285 27.33 -0.69 5.48
N ASN A 286 28.16 -1.61 5.93
CA ASN A 286 28.75 -1.53 7.27
C ASN A 286 29.74 -0.36 7.37
N CYS A 287 29.32 0.71 8.03
CA CYS A 287 30.11 1.95 8.17
C CYS A 287 31.34 1.79 9.08
N ASP A 288 31.48 0.68 9.83
CA ASP A 288 32.71 0.35 10.58
C ASP A 288 33.77 -0.31 9.68
N ASN A 289 33.43 -0.74 8.45
CA ASN A 289 34.42 -1.22 7.49
C ASN A 289 35.34 -0.08 7.04
N LYS A 290 36.63 -0.31 6.98
CA LYS A 290 37.65 0.71 6.68
C LYS A 290 37.47 1.43 5.34
N VAL A 291 36.88 0.78 4.34
CA VAL A 291 36.58 1.34 3.02
C VAL A 291 35.24 2.03 3.04
N LEU A 292 34.22 1.38 3.61
CA LEU A 292 32.85 1.90 3.68
C LEU A 292 32.64 2.96 4.77
N ALA A 293 33.59 3.20 5.67
CA ALA A 293 33.60 4.34 6.58
C ALA A 293 33.60 5.67 5.80
N ASN A 294 34.21 5.68 4.60
CA ASN A 294 34.20 6.83 3.72
C ASN A 294 32.85 6.95 2.97
N LYS A 295 32.11 8.03 3.24
CA LYS A 295 30.77 8.23 2.63
C LYS A 295 30.83 8.38 1.11
N GLU A 296 31.90 8.95 0.58
CA GLU A 296 32.07 9.14 -0.86
C GLU A 296 32.22 7.81 -1.60
N VAL A 297 32.81 6.78 -0.95
CA VAL A 297 32.81 5.43 -1.51
C VAL A 297 31.40 4.86 -1.56
N ARG A 298 30.61 5.04 -0.49
CA ARG A 298 29.21 4.59 -0.46
C ARG A 298 28.36 5.33 -1.49
N GLN A 299 28.55 6.64 -1.63
CA GLN A 299 27.90 7.46 -2.68
C GLN A 299 28.25 6.94 -4.08
N ALA A 300 29.55 6.74 -4.36
CA ALA A 300 30.00 6.24 -5.65
C ALA A 300 29.36 4.87 -5.98
N MET A 301 29.31 3.96 -5.01
CA MET A 301 28.65 2.67 -5.17
C MET A 301 27.17 2.82 -5.52
N SER A 302 26.45 3.74 -4.89
CA SER A 302 25.04 3.99 -5.19
C SER A 302 24.81 4.49 -6.61
N TYR A 303 25.74 5.28 -7.18
CA TYR A 303 25.70 5.75 -8.56
C TYR A 303 26.19 4.73 -9.60
N PHE A 304 26.98 3.72 -9.20
CA PHE A 304 27.39 2.63 -10.09
C PHE A 304 26.30 1.56 -10.28
N ILE A 305 25.33 1.47 -9.38
CA ILE A 305 24.26 0.47 -9.46
C ILE A 305 23.11 0.99 -10.35
N ASP A 306 22.93 0.37 -11.51
CA ASP A 306 21.78 0.59 -12.41
C ASP A 306 20.57 -0.20 -11.92
N LYS A 307 19.75 0.44 -11.09
CA LYS A 307 18.55 -0.16 -10.49
C LYS A 307 17.44 -0.38 -11.53
N ASP A 308 17.37 0.43 -12.57
CA ASP A 308 16.38 0.28 -13.64
C ASP A 308 16.69 -0.97 -14.48
N THR A 309 17.96 -1.21 -14.81
CA THR A 309 18.40 -2.47 -15.44
C THR A 309 18.18 -3.67 -14.50
N LEU A 310 18.47 -3.54 -13.21
CA LEU A 310 18.19 -4.59 -12.22
C LEU A 310 16.71 -4.98 -12.23
N VAL A 311 15.81 -4.01 -12.14
CA VAL A 311 14.37 -4.26 -12.11
C VAL A 311 13.86 -4.82 -13.44
N SER A 312 14.27 -4.26 -14.57
CA SER A 312 13.74 -4.65 -15.88
C SER A 312 14.28 -6.01 -16.35
N LYS A 313 15.59 -6.24 -16.24
CA LYS A 313 16.24 -7.43 -16.82
C LYS A 313 16.36 -8.60 -15.84
N VAL A 314 16.64 -8.32 -14.55
CA VAL A 314 16.86 -9.38 -13.55
C VAL A 314 15.56 -9.77 -12.87
N LEU A 315 14.72 -8.79 -12.54
CA LEU A 315 13.47 -9.00 -11.80
C LEU A 315 12.22 -9.03 -12.71
N ASN A 316 12.38 -8.95 -14.04
CA ASN A 316 11.29 -9.03 -15.02
C ASN A 316 10.11 -8.07 -14.69
N ASN A 317 10.42 -6.86 -14.25
CA ASN A 317 9.45 -5.83 -13.84
C ASN A 317 8.47 -6.25 -12.73
N LYS A 318 8.80 -7.28 -11.94
CA LYS A 318 8.00 -7.70 -10.76
C LYS A 318 8.14 -6.74 -9.58
N TYR A 319 9.09 -5.83 -9.65
CA TYR A 319 9.41 -4.83 -8.66
C TYR A 319 9.45 -3.44 -9.30
N ASN A 320 9.31 -2.40 -8.49
CA ASN A 320 9.62 -1.02 -8.85
C ASN A 320 10.92 -0.59 -8.16
N VAL A 321 11.70 0.27 -8.80
CA VAL A 321 12.86 0.89 -8.15
C VAL A 321 12.38 1.65 -6.91
N SER A 322 13.07 1.48 -5.79
CA SER A 322 12.75 2.17 -4.54
C SER A 322 14.03 2.55 -3.81
N ASP A 323 14.32 3.83 -3.76
CA ASP A 323 15.55 4.36 -3.13
C ASP A 323 15.43 4.50 -1.62
N PHE A 324 14.21 4.58 -1.10
CA PHE A 324 13.94 4.75 0.31
C PHE A 324 12.80 3.84 0.80
N ILE A 325 12.76 3.60 2.10
CA ILE A 325 11.82 2.66 2.72
C ILE A 325 10.37 3.15 2.71
N LEU A 326 10.11 4.47 2.69
CA LEU A 326 8.74 4.99 2.65
C LEU A 326 8.07 4.65 1.31
N ASP A 327 6.77 4.36 1.39
CA ASP A 327 5.93 4.15 0.22
C ASP A 327 5.76 5.45 -0.56
N TYR A 328 5.83 5.41 -1.90
CA TYR A 328 5.60 6.59 -2.77
C TYR A 328 4.22 7.22 -2.57
N GLY A 329 3.22 6.40 -2.20
CA GLY A 329 1.88 6.88 -1.86
C GLY A 329 1.77 7.49 -0.47
N SER A 330 2.80 7.41 0.39
CA SER A 330 2.74 7.95 1.74
C SER A 330 2.66 9.47 1.76
N TYR A 331 1.85 10.01 2.65
CA TYR A 331 1.76 11.47 2.87
C TYR A 331 3.08 12.11 3.35
N LEU A 332 4.01 11.30 3.85
CA LEU A 332 5.36 11.73 4.27
C LEU A 332 6.39 11.65 3.15
N TYR A 333 6.05 10.97 2.04
CA TYR A 333 6.97 10.85 0.92
C TYR A 333 7.05 12.17 0.15
N LYS A 334 8.27 12.57 -0.16
CA LYS A 334 8.55 13.67 -1.10
C LYS A 334 9.22 13.06 -2.32
N GLU A 335 8.71 13.38 -3.49
CA GLU A 335 9.35 12.98 -4.74
C GLU A 335 10.72 13.67 -4.84
N GLU A 336 11.78 12.91 -4.56
CA GLU A 336 13.13 13.43 -4.54
C GLU A 336 13.95 12.96 -5.74
N LYS A 337 15.03 13.68 -6.00
CA LYS A 337 16.01 13.31 -7.02
C LYS A 337 16.59 11.95 -6.64
N ARG A 338 16.19 10.90 -7.35
CA ARG A 338 16.80 9.57 -7.22
C ARG A 338 18.31 9.68 -7.42
N ASN A 339 19.07 8.90 -6.66
CA ASN A 339 20.44 8.56 -7.03
C ASN A 339 20.41 7.62 -8.24
N SER A 340 20.04 8.19 -9.42
CA SER A 340 20.00 7.46 -10.67
C SER A 340 21.41 7.03 -11.07
N TYR A 341 21.53 5.90 -11.75
CA TYR A 341 22.79 5.43 -12.30
C TYR A 341 23.54 6.55 -13.03
N ASN A 342 24.78 6.79 -12.62
CA ASN A 342 25.66 7.80 -13.19
C ASN A 342 27.13 7.42 -12.96
N ALA A 343 27.66 6.56 -13.81
CA ALA A 343 29.03 6.08 -13.69
C ALA A 343 30.08 7.22 -13.77
N LYS A 344 29.81 8.29 -14.51
CA LYS A 344 30.71 9.45 -14.60
C LYS A 344 30.79 10.15 -13.23
N LYS A 345 29.66 10.47 -12.63
CA LYS A 345 29.59 11.10 -11.30
C LYS A 345 30.24 10.23 -10.22
N ALA A 346 30.02 8.92 -10.26
CA ALA A 346 30.64 7.98 -9.34
C ALA A 346 32.18 8.01 -9.42
N LYS A 347 32.74 8.04 -10.63
CA LYS A 347 34.18 8.17 -10.86
C LYS A 347 34.71 9.49 -10.31
N GLU A 348 34.08 10.61 -10.64
CA GLU A 348 34.44 11.94 -10.17
C GLU A 348 34.49 12.01 -8.63
N ILE A 349 33.52 11.38 -7.95
CA ILE A 349 33.47 11.31 -6.47
C ILE A 349 34.67 10.54 -5.93
N LEU A 350 35.00 9.37 -6.49
CA LEU A 350 36.15 8.57 -6.04
C LEU A 350 37.48 9.29 -6.29
N GLU A 351 37.65 9.88 -7.48
CA GLU A 351 38.87 10.64 -7.84
C GLU A 351 39.07 11.83 -6.91
N ALA A 352 38.02 12.59 -6.60
CA ALA A 352 38.05 13.74 -5.69
C ALA A 352 38.51 13.35 -4.27
N THR A 353 38.31 12.10 -3.86
CA THR A 353 38.74 11.59 -2.55
C THR A 353 40.06 10.82 -2.60
N GLY A 354 40.77 10.89 -3.71
CA GLY A 354 42.12 10.36 -3.86
C GLY A 354 42.21 8.91 -4.32
N TRP A 355 41.09 8.28 -4.67
CA TRP A 355 41.10 6.99 -5.33
C TRP A 355 41.52 7.14 -6.80
N LYS A 356 42.29 6.20 -7.32
CA LYS A 356 42.75 6.19 -8.72
C LYS A 356 42.38 4.86 -9.37
N LEU A 357 41.85 4.91 -10.57
CA LEU A 357 41.55 3.72 -11.36
C LEU A 357 42.81 3.21 -12.04
N ASN A 358 43.43 2.17 -11.49
CA ASN A 358 44.65 1.54 -12.00
C ASN A 358 44.33 0.11 -12.45
N TYR A 359 44.65 -0.21 -13.72
CA TYR A 359 44.39 -1.54 -14.28
C TYR A 359 42.96 -2.05 -14.04
N GLY A 360 41.96 -1.15 -14.15
CA GLY A 360 40.55 -1.49 -13.98
C GLY A 360 40.10 -1.65 -12.52
N LYS A 361 40.94 -1.30 -11.52
CA LYS A 361 40.60 -1.36 -10.08
C LYS A 361 40.85 -0.03 -9.38
N TRP A 362 39.94 0.37 -8.50
CA TRP A 362 40.12 1.55 -7.65
C TRP A 362 41.14 1.29 -6.55
N GLN A 363 42.19 2.11 -6.52
CA GLN A 363 43.28 2.00 -5.56
C GLN A 363 43.55 3.34 -4.86
N LYS A 364 43.79 3.27 -3.54
CA LYS A 364 44.27 4.39 -2.70
C LYS A 364 45.21 3.85 -1.63
N ASP A 365 46.36 4.49 -1.46
CA ASP A 365 47.36 4.12 -0.45
C ASP A 365 47.73 2.62 -0.46
N GLY A 366 47.88 2.06 -1.68
CA GLY A 366 48.22 0.65 -1.90
C GLY A 366 47.08 -0.35 -1.66
N LYS A 367 45.87 0.12 -1.30
CA LYS A 367 44.68 -0.73 -1.05
C LYS A 367 43.69 -0.60 -2.19
N TYR A 368 43.00 -1.71 -2.48
CA TYR A 368 41.89 -1.77 -3.45
C TYR A 368 40.54 -1.72 -2.73
N ILE A 369 39.49 -1.34 -3.47
CA ILE A 369 38.11 -1.49 -3.00
C ILE A 369 37.70 -2.95 -3.27
N GLU A 370 37.76 -3.77 -2.24
CA GLU A 370 37.35 -5.17 -2.26
C GLU A 370 36.43 -5.43 -1.07
N LEU A 371 35.23 -5.96 -1.33
CA LEU A 371 34.15 -6.03 -0.33
C LEU A 371 33.44 -7.38 -0.40
N ASN A 372 33.01 -7.88 0.76
CA ASN A 372 32.19 -9.07 0.92
C ASN A 372 30.71 -8.70 0.95
N LEU A 373 29.92 -9.28 0.06
CA LEU A 373 28.46 -9.14 0.00
C LEU A 373 27.78 -10.41 0.50
N ALA A 374 27.18 -10.36 1.66
CA ALA A 374 26.42 -11.47 2.23
C ALA A 374 25.00 -11.52 1.70
N VAL A 375 24.53 -12.73 1.37
CA VAL A 375 23.16 -12.99 0.93
C VAL A 375 22.68 -14.36 1.41
N ASN A 376 21.39 -14.48 1.77
CA ASN A 376 20.76 -15.76 2.07
C ASN A 376 20.68 -16.62 0.80
N SER A 377 21.33 -17.80 0.81
CA SER A 377 21.37 -18.72 -0.33
C SER A 377 20.02 -19.36 -0.66
N GLU A 378 19.08 -19.35 0.27
CA GLU A 378 17.73 -19.91 0.10
C GLU A 378 16.76 -18.94 -0.59
N ASP A 379 17.14 -17.65 -0.73
CA ASP A 379 16.36 -16.64 -1.44
C ASP A 379 16.92 -16.43 -2.86
N GLU A 380 16.38 -17.19 -3.80
CA GLU A 380 16.81 -17.13 -5.20
C GLU A 380 16.72 -15.73 -5.83
N THR A 381 15.72 -14.95 -5.42
CA THR A 381 15.53 -13.59 -5.93
C THR A 381 16.67 -12.68 -5.47
N ARG A 382 16.99 -12.72 -4.18
CA ARG A 382 18.11 -11.92 -3.63
C ARG A 382 19.47 -12.41 -4.12
N VAL A 383 19.63 -13.72 -4.36
CA VAL A 383 20.85 -14.25 -4.98
C VAL A 383 21.05 -13.65 -6.38
N LYS A 384 20.02 -13.61 -7.24
CA LYS A 384 20.10 -12.99 -8.56
C LYS A 384 20.39 -11.48 -8.49
N ILE A 385 19.81 -10.79 -7.53
CA ILE A 385 20.12 -9.37 -7.27
C ILE A 385 21.59 -9.19 -6.89
N ALA A 386 22.11 -10.01 -5.97
CA ALA A 386 23.51 -9.94 -5.53
C ALA A 386 24.49 -10.20 -6.70
N GLU A 387 24.20 -11.17 -7.57
CA GLU A 387 24.99 -11.47 -8.77
C GLU A 387 25.03 -10.30 -9.74
N SER A 388 23.86 -9.67 -10.00
CA SER A 388 23.79 -8.49 -10.87
C SER A 388 24.54 -7.28 -10.27
N ILE A 389 24.42 -7.05 -8.97
CA ILE A 389 25.15 -5.97 -8.27
C ILE A 389 26.65 -6.21 -8.33
N LYS A 390 27.10 -7.46 -8.14
CA LYS A 390 28.50 -7.83 -8.28
C LYS A 390 29.01 -7.49 -9.68
N GLU A 391 28.31 -7.91 -10.74
CA GLU A 391 28.68 -7.63 -12.12
C GLU A 391 28.84 -6.13 -12.37
N GLN A 392 27.84 -5.33 -12.00
CA GLN A 392 27.86 -3.87 -12.20
C GLN A 392 29.01 -3.17 -11.43
N LEU A 393 29.27 -3.59 -10.19
CA LEU A 393 30.34 -2.98 -9.38
C LEU A 393 31.73 -3.44 -9.85
N GLU A 394 31.89 -4.70 -10.30
CA GLU A 394 33.15 -5.20 -10.88
C GLU A 394 33.47 -4.51 -12.22
N ASP A 395 32.49 -4.27 -13.08
CA ASP A 395 32.63 -3.47 -14.30
C ASP A 395 33.05 -2.01 -13.99
N ALA A 396 32.64 -1.51 -12.84
CA ALA A 396 33.03 -0.20 -12.34
C ALA A 396 34.40 -0.18 -11.63
N GLY A 397 35.06 -1.32 -11.46
CA GLY A 397 36.37 -1.44 -10.83
C GLY A 397 36.36 -1.69 -9.32
N ILE A 398 35.22 -2.08 -8.76
CA ILE A 398 35.03 -2.45 -7.35
C ILE A 398 34.89 -3.97 -7.25
N LYS A 399 35.81 -4.65 -6.55
CA LYS A 399 35.77 -6.11 -6.40
C LYS A 399 34.75 -6.55 -5.35
N ILE A 400 33.86 -7.48 -5.74
CA ILE A 400 32.81 -8.02 -4.84
C ILE A 400 32.94 -9.54 -4.71
N TYR A 401 33.02 -10.01 -3.47
CA TYR A 401 32.98 -11.43 -3.11
C TYR A 401 31.59 -11.76 -2.53
N ILE A 402 30.78 -12.54 -3.26
CA ILE A 402 29.46 -12.94 -2.77
C ILE A 402 29.60 -14.10 -1.80
N ASN A 403 29.13 -13.91 -0.57
CA ASN A 403 29.00 -14.93 0.46
C ASN A 403 27.54 -15.43 0.49
N LYS A 404 27.25 -16.51 -0.26
CA LYS A 404 25.96 -17.21 -0.22
C LYS A 404 25.93 -18.11 1.01
N VAL A 405 25.18 -17.75 2.03
CA VAL A 405 25.14 -18.45 3.32
C VAL A 405 23.75 -19.00 3.64
N SER A 406 23.68 -20.04 4.48
CA SER A 406 22.41 -20.59 4.96
C SER A 406 21.61 -19.54 5.76
N LEU A 407 20.30 -19.72 5.89
CA LEU A 407 19.44 -18.80 6.66
C LEU A 407 19.93 -18.64 8.12
N SER A 408 20.42 -19.69 8.76
CA SER A 408 20.95 -19.61 10.13
C SER A 408 22.21 -18.75 10.23
N THR A 409 23.15 -18.92 9.30
CA THR A 409 24.37 -18.09 9.22
C THR A 409 24.01 -16.64 8.85
N TYR A 410 23.08 -16.46 7.93
CA TYR A 410 22.58 -15.14 7.54
C TYR A 410 21.98 -14.37 8.73
N ASN A 411 21.16 -15.04 9.55
CA ASN A 411 20.60 -14.45 10.77
C ASN A 411 21.69 -14.12 11.81
N SER A 412 22.75 -14.94 11.90
CA SER A 412 23.92 -14.62 12.72
C SER A 412 24.63 -13.38 12.22
N TYR A 413 24.81 -13.24 10.90
CA TYR A 413 25.40 -12.05 10.29
C TYR A 413 24.57 -10.79 10.58
N LEU A 414 23.25 -10.83 10.42
CA LEU A 414 22.37 -9.72 10.78
C LEU A 414 22.52 -9.30 12.24
N LYS A 415 22.64 -10.27 13.15
CA LYS A 415 22.77 -10.02 14.58
C LYS A 415 24.14 -9.46 14.97
N ASN A 416 25.22 -10.06 14.44
CA ASN A 416 26.60 -9.74 14.82
C ASN A 416 27.23 -8.69 13.90
N LYS A 417 26.60 -8.42 12.73
CA LYS A 417 27.07 -7.48 11.69
C LYS A 417 28.43 -7.89 11.09
N ASP A 418 28.65 -9.21 10.92
CA ASP A 418 29.87 -9.81 10.36
C ASP A 418 29.86 -9.79 8.82
N TYR A 419 29.75 -8.60 8.23
CA TYR A 419 29.75 -8.37 6.78
C TYR A 419 30.31 -6.99 6.46
N ASP A 420 30.77 -6.81 5.21
CA ASP A 420 31.01 -5.48 4.66
C ASP A 420 29.71 -4.90 4.09
N ILE A 421 29.00 -5.72 3.31
CA ILE A 421 27.70 -5.41 2.73
C ILE A 421 26.76 -6.59 2.99
N ILE A 422 25.52 -6.33 3.34
CA ILE A 422 24.49 -7.36 3.37
C ILE A 422 23.30 -6.96 2.49
N LEU A 423 22.91 -7.87 1.59
CA LEU A 423 21.68 -7.75 0.83
C LEU A 423 20.52 -8.29 1.65
N THR A 424 19.62 -7.42 2.03
CA THR A 424 18.50 -7.75 2.90
C THR A 424 17.20 -7.11 2.41
N GLY A 425 16.13 -7.38 3.11
CA GLY A 425 14.84 -6.77 2.88
C GLY A 425 13.96 -6.85 4.10
N MET A 426 12.93 -6.05 4.10
CA MET A 426 11.93 -6.04 5.17
C MET A 426 10.53 -5.89 4.61
N TYR A 427 9.56 -6.44 5.33
CA TYR A 427 8.15 -6.11 5.11
C TYR A 427 7.80 -4.87 5.91
N ASN A 428 7.55 -3.78 5.20
CA ASN A 428 7.20 -2.51 5.82
C ASN A 428 5.91 -2.65 6.65
N SER A 429 5.93 -2.13 7.85
CA SER A 429 4.69 -1.85 8.58
C SER A 429 3.92 -0.72 7.89
N TYR A 430 2.68 -0.50 8.29
CA TYR A 430 1.94 0.69 7.83
C TYR A 430 2.43 1.96 8.54
N SER A 431 3.07 1.81 9.69
CA SER A 431 3.67 2.95 10.38
C SER A 431 4.90 3.44 9.63
N PRO A 432 5.16 4.74 9.64
CA PRO A 432 6.36 5.31 9.04
C PRO A 432 7.59 5.18 9.96
N ASP A 433 7.67 4.14 10.77
CA ASP A 433 8.74 3.91 11.72
C ASP A 433 10.09 3.67 11.01
N LEU A 434 11.09 4.49 11.32
CA LEU A 434 12.45 4.42 10.80
C LEU A 434 13.48 3.96 11.83
N ASN A 435 13.04 3.58 13.04
CA ASN A 435 13.96 3.15 14.11
C ASN A 435 14.82 1.94 13.69
N THR A 436 14.26 0.99 12.93
CA THR A 436 14.99 -0.17 12.42
C THR A 436 16.22 0.21 11.59
N LEU A 437 16.16 1.30 10.84
CA LEU A 437 17.26 1.74 9.97
C LEU A 437 18.20 2.74 10.65
N TYR A 438 17.73 3.55 11.60
CA TYR A 438 18.51 4.69 12.07
C TYR A 438 18.68 4.75 13.59
N ALA A 439 18.08 3.85 14.38
CA ALA A 439 18.37 3.75 15.81
C ALA A 439 19.80 3.21 16.06
N GLU A 440 20.23 3.28 17.29
CA GLU A 440 21.60 2.99 17.71
C GLU A 440 22.17 1.63 17.23
N ASN A 441 21.33 0.59 17.18
CA ASN A 441 21.75 -0.75 16.77
C ASN A 441 21.40 -1.10 15.31
N ASN A 442 21.39 -0.11 14.41
CA ASN A 442 21.04 -0.31 13.01
C ASN A 442 22.02 -1.23 12.25
N LEU A 443 21.57 -1.81 11.15
CA LEU A 443 22.35 -2.79 10.38
C LEU A 443 23.61 -2.22 9.72
N ALA A 444 23.64 -0.93 9.42
CA ALA A 444 24.80 -0.30 8.79
C ALA A 444 25.89 0.12 9.78
N ASN A 445 25.75 -0.10 11.10
CA ASN A 445 26.60 0.53 12.13
C ASN A 445 26.75 2.05 11.91
N TYR A 446 25.75 2.65 11.30
CA TYR A 446 25.77 4.05 10.95
C TYR A 446 25.45 4.92 12.15
N LYS A 447 26.23 5.98 12.33
CA LYS A 447 26.11 6.96 13.42
C LYS A 447 26.12 8.35 12.82
N ASN A 448 25.08 9.13 13.12
CA ASN A 448 24.97 10.52 12.75
C ASN A 448 24.09 11.23 13.78
N GLU A 449 24.63 12.22 14.48
CA GLU A 449 23.95 12.93 15.57
C GLU A 449 22.70 13.66 15.08
N GLU A 450 22.75 14.28 13.90
CA GLU A 450 21.59 14.98 13.31
C GLU A 450 20.45 14.00 12.99
N ILE A 451 20.75 12.78 12.50
CA ILE A 451 19.75 11.73 12.29
C ILE A 451 19.14 11.28 13.60
N PHE A 452 19.93 11.07 14.65
CA PHE A 452 19.41 10.65 15.97
C PHE A 452 18.49 11.72 16.57
N GLU A 453 18.89 13.01 16.48
CA GLU A 453 18.05 14.10 16.93
C GLU A 453 16.76 14.20 16.10
N THR A 454 16.88 14.13 14.79
CA THR A 454 15.72 14.16 13.87
C THR A 454 14.77 13.01 14.14
N LEU A 455 15.27 11.77 14.32
CA LEU A 455 14.48 10.60 14.64
C LEU A 455 13.78 10.74 16.01
N THR A 456 14.46 11.29 17.01
CA THR A 456 13.89 11.59 18.32
C THR A 456 12.74 12.60 18.20
N ASN A 457 12.90 13.64 17.41
CA ASN A 457 11.86 14.62 17.16
C ASN A 457 10.65 13.99 16.43
N ILE A 458 10.90 13.15 15.43
CA ILE A 458 9.87 12.36 14.71
C ILE A 458 9.07 11.51 15.70
N ASN A 459 9.73 10.78 16.59
CA ASN A 459 9.10 9.88 17.56
C ASN A 459 8.26 10.61 18.61
N ASN A 460 8.52 11.89 18.87
CA ASN A 460 7.88 12.67 19.93
C ASN A 460 6.85 13.69 19.43
N THR A 461 6.67 13.86 18.12
CA THR A 461 5.66 14.77 17.57
C THR A 461 4.47 14.03 16.96
N THR A 462 3.30 14.66 17.03
CA THR A 462 2.09 14.26 16.30
C THR A 462 1.69 15.32 15.26
N ASP A 463 2.40 16.45 15.21
CA ASP A 463 2.17 17.50 14.22
C ASP A 463 2.62 17.04 12.84
N ARG A 464 1.69 17.00 11.90
CA ARG A 464 1.89 16.49 10.53
C ARG A 464 2.87 17.32 9.72
N THR A 465 2.87 18.62 9.92
CA THR A 465 3.77 19.55 9.20
C THR A 465 5.20 19.34 9.65
N ILE A 466 5.39 19.28 10.96
CA ILE A 466 6.69 18.98 11.57
C ILE A 466 7.17 17.58 11.16
N LEU A 467 6.30 16.56 11.22
CA LEU A 467 6.64 15.22 10.75
C LEU A 467 7.17 15.24 9.32
N LYS A 468 6.44 15.85 8.39
CA LYS A 468 6.83 15.91 6.98
C LYS A 468 8.17 16.63 6.79
N GLU A 469 8.41 17.74 7.50
CA GLU A 469 9.69 18.44 7.47
C GLU A 469 10.84 17.56 7.97
N LYS A 470 10.66 16.89 9.12
CA LYS A 470 11.69 16.05 9.73
C LYS A 470 11.99 14.79 8.89
N TYR A 471 10.95 14.16 8.31
CA TYR A 471 11.15 13.05 7.38
C TYR A 471 11.93 13.48 6.14
N ASN A 472 11.60 14.63 5.54
CA ASN A 472 12.35 15.17 4.40
C ASN A 472 13.83 15.37 4.77
N ARG A 473 14.12 15.97 5.93
CA ARG A 473 15.49 16.18 6.38
C ARG A 473 16.24 14.86 6.58
N LEU A 474 15.60 13.88 7.22
CA LEU A 474 16.20 12.55 7.42
C LEU A 474 16.50 11.85 6.09
N ILE A 475 15.60 11.95 5.10
CA ILE A 475 15.80 11.39 3.76
C ILE A 475 16.99 12.08 3.08
N GLU A 476 17.10 13.41 3.13
CA GLU A 476 18.23 14.17 2.57
C GLU A 476 19.57 13.69 3.13
N ILE A 477 19.69 13.61 4.46
CA ILE A 477 20.91 13.12 5.12
C ILE A 477 21.22 11.68 4.73
N SER A 478 20.19 10.82 4.70
CA SER A 478 20.35 9.41 4.30
C SER A 478 20.83 9.26 2.86
N GLN A 479 20.35 10.10 1.95
CA GLN A 479 20.80 10.13 0.55
C GLN A 479 22.21 10.69 0.38
N GLU A 480 22.60 11.61 1.25
CA GLU A 480 23.96 12.18 1.28
C GLU A 480 24.96 11.17 1.86
N ASP A 481 24.66 10.56 2.99
CA ASP A 481 25.58 9.66 3.71
C ASP A 481 25.58 8.21 3.21
N VAL A 482 24.50 7.80 2.55
CA VAL A 482 24.30 6.47 1.93
C VAL A 482 24.68 5.30 2.84
N PRO A 483 24.14 5.18 4.07
CA PRO A 483 24.36 3.98 4.86
C PRO A 483 23.59 2.78 4.30
N TYR A 484 22.55 3.04 3.53
CA TYR A 484 21.73 2.06 2.84
C TYR A 484 21.59 2.43 1.36
N ILE A 485 21.66 1.43 0.48
CA ILE A 485 21.29 1.60 -0.93
C ILE A 485 19.97 0.88 -1.15
N GLY A 486 18.87 1.64 -1.23
CA GLY A 486 17.58 1.11 -1.62
C GLY A 486 17.62 0.61 -3.06
N LEU A 487 17.05 -0.55 -3.32
CA LEU A 487 17.07 -1.19 -4.62
C LEU A 487 15.68 -1.22 -5.24
N CYS A 488 14.77 -1.94 -4.62
CA CYS A 488 13.46 -2.16 -5.19
C CYS A 488 12.41 -2.52 -4.13
N ARG A 489 11.15 -2.40 -4.54
CA ARG A 489 9.97 -2.81 -3.80
C ARG A 489 9.08 -3.64 -4.70
N ASN A 490 8.54 -4.75 -4.17
CA ASN A 490 7.60 -5.56 -4.93
C ASN A 490 6.34 -4.76 -5.27
N LYS A 491 5.63 -5.17 -6.29
CA LYS A 491 4.35 -4.56 -6.69
C LYS A 491 3.22 -5.58 -6.70
N ASN A 492 2.02 -5.07 -6.55
CA ASN A 492 0.78 -5.80 -6.69
C ASN A 492 -0.05 -5.18 -7.82
N ILE A 493 -0.97 -5.94 -8.36
CA ILE A 493 -1.84 -5.53 -9.44
C ILE A 493 -3.27 -5.90 -9.08
N MET A 494 -4.17 -4.93 -9.15
CA MET A 494 -5.60 -5.17 -9.15
C MET A 494 -6.10 -5.13 -10.58
N VAL A 495 -6.69 -6.23 -11.03
CA VAL A 495 -7.27 -6.37 -12.36
C VAL A 495 -8.78 -6.25 -12.23
N CYS A 496 -9.36 -5.29 -12.91
CA CYS A 496 -10.80 -5.04 -12.87
C CYS A 496 -11.45 -5.31 -14.23
N SER A 497 -12.66 -5.84 -14.20
CA SER A 497 -13.50 -5.93 -15.40
C SER A 497 -13.79 -4.53 -15.95
N PRO A 498 -14.05 -4.38 -17.26
CA PRO A 498 -14.35 -3.08 -17.87
C PRO A 498 -15.62 -2.44 -17.30
N ASN A 499 -16.53 -3.26 -16.77
CA ASN A 499 -17.82 -2.82 -16.25
C ASN A 499 -17.75 -2.33 -14.80
N LEU A 500 -16.61 -2.49 -14.12
CA LEU A 500 -16.42 -1.96 -12.76
C LEU A 500 -15.91 -0.52 -12.81
N ILE A 501 -16.74 0.41 -12.37
CA ILE A 501 -16.50 1.85 -12.41
C ILE A 501 -16.46 2.42 -11.00
N GLY A 502 -15.75 3.52 -10.82
CA GLY A 502 -15.63 4.25 -9.56
C GLY A 502 -14.21 4.69 -9.26
N GLU A 503 -13.98 5.26 -8.09
CA GLU A 503 -12.64 5.60 -7.62
C GLU A 503 -11.93 4.34 -7.10
N ILE A 504 -11.39 3.54 -8.03
CA ILE A 504 -10.67 2.31 -7.71
C ILE A 504 -9.21 2.68 -7.41
N SER A 505 -8.85 2.70 -6.14
CA SER A 505 -7.54 3.16 -5.65
C SER A 505 -6.97 2.15 -4.63
N PRO A 506 -6.55 0.95 -5.08
CA PRO A 506 -6.02 -0.08 -4.18
C PRO A 506 -4.71 0.37 -3.52
N ASN A 507 -4.52 -0.03 -2.28
CA ASN A 507 -3.25 0.09 -1.57
C ASN A 507 -2.96 -1.18 -0.73
N ASN A 508 -1.85 -1.21 -0.02
CA ASN A 508 -1.48 -2.39 0.78
C ASN A 508 -2.35 -2.60 2.03
N TYR A 509 -3.07 -1.60 2.48
CA TYR A 509 -3.97 -1.71 3.62
C TYR A 509 -5.28 -2.36 3.23
N THR A 510 -5.87 -1.91 2.12
CA THR A 510 -7.06 -2.53 1.52
C THR A 510 -7.14 -2.25 0.02
N CYS A 511 -7.56 -3.26 -0.73
CA CYS A 511 -7.90 -3.09 -2.15
C CYS A 511 -9.26 -2.44 -2.35
N TYR A 512 -10.09 -2.35 -1.32
CA TYR A 512 -11.48 -1.89 -1.36
C TYR A 512 -11.63 -0.44 -0.88
N TYR A 513 -10.57 0.34 -0.90
CA TYR A 513 -10.63 1.76 -0.58
C TYR A 513 -11.62 2.47 -1.52
N ASN A 514 -12.51 3.30 -0.97
CA ASN A 514 -13.60 3.99 -1.69
C ASN A 514 -14.60 3.06 -2.42
N ILE A 515 -14.80 1.81 -1.94
CA ILE A 515 -15.82 0.90 -2.50
C ILE A 515 -17.23 1.51 -2.50
N ASP A 516 -17.51 2.47 -1.64
CA ASP A 516 -18.76 3.24 -1.61
C ASP A 516 -19.02 3.99 -2.92
N THR A 517 -17.97 4.33 -3.69
CA THR A 517 -18.09 4.99 -4.99
C THR A 517 -18.26 4.01 -6.16
N TRP A 518 -18.03 2.70 -5.93
CA TRP A 518 -18.00 1.71 -7.00
C TRP A 518 -19.40 1.30 -7.44
N TYR A 519 -19.53 1.03 -8.74
CA TYR A 519 -20.74 0.47 -9.34
C TYR A 519 -20.39 -0.35 -10.58
N ARG A 520 -21.30 -1.20 -11.03
CA ARG A 520 -21.19 -1.95 -12.29
C ARG A 520 -22.19 -1.44 -13.32
N GLN A 521 -21.74 -1.40 -14.57
CA GLN A 521 -22.56 -1.13 -15.75
C GLN A 521 -22.90 -2.41 -16.50
#